data_854c7d62563a3d9fca25ab5afb3a3771
#
_entry.id   854c7d62563a3d9fca25ab5afb3a3771
#
_cell.length_a   1.000
_cell.length_b   1.000
_cell.length_c   1.000
_cell.angle_alpha   90.00
_cell.angle_beta   90.00
_cell.angle_gamma   90.00
#
_symmetry.space_group_name_H-M   'P 1'
#
loop_
_entity.id
_entity.type
_entity.pdbx_description
1 polymer ?
#
loop_
_entity_poly.entity_id
_entity_poly.type
_entity_poly.pdbx_seq_one_letter_code
_entity_poly.pdbx_strand_id
1 'polypeptide(L)'
;EYDVVLLDFQSFGSEEFRTESKFSRAFAGAFVKSFRRNPGESKENVEKKLEELLGESRVKTDDFTLMVLFEKLSDICMAAEKPVVLMIDEVDSAANNQVFLDFLAPLRAQSRERDFQATFQSVILAGVYDIKNLRRKLRPDEAHQYNSPWNIAADFKVDMSFSKEDIEGMLREYEQDYGTGMDVEEMAGLLENYTSGYPFLVSRLCQLIEEEVSKKAGYSRKTAWTREGF
;
A
#
# COMPACT_ATOMS: atom_id res chain seq x y z
N GLU A 1 -16.25 3.49 12.55
CA GLU A 1 -16.25 3.90 11.16
C GLU A 1 -15.24 5.02 10.97
N TYR A 2 -14.46 5.02 9.89
CA TYR A 2 -13.33 5.92 9.67
C TYR A 2 -13.43 6.60 8.32
N ASP A 3 -12.86 7.79 8.19
CA ASP A 3 -12.58 8.41 6.90
C ASP A 3 -11.20 7.90 6.42
N VAL A 4 -11.18 7.21 5.28
CA VAL A 4 -9.96 6.58 4.76
C VAL A 4 -9.41 7.38 3.58
N VAL A 5 -8.16 7.79 3.70
CA VAL A 5 -7.39 8.43 2.61
C VAL A 5 -6.37 7.43 2.11
N LEU A 6 -6.53 7.00 0.87
CA LEU A 6 -5.61 6.08 0.20
C LEU A 6 -4.77 6.85 -0.83
N LEU A 7 -3.47 6.80 -0.65
CA LEU A 7 -2.48 7.37 -1.58
C LEU A 7 -1.66 6.24 -2.20
N ASP A 8 -1.31 6.41 -3.46
CA ASP A 8 -0.40 5.53 -4.19
C ASP A 8 0.82 6.35 -4.62
N PHE A 9 1.99 6.04 -4.02
CA PHE A 9 3.23 6.75 -4.31
C PHE A 9 3.87 6.35 -5.63
N GLN A 10 3.43 5.28 -6.27
CA GLN A 10 3.82 4.99 -7.64
C GLN A 10 3.36 6.08 -8.61
N SER A 11 2.26 6.78 -8.27
CA SER A 11 1.76 7.90 -9.06
C SER A 11 2.59 9.19 -8.94
N PHE A 12 3.55 9.24 -8.01
CA PHE A 12 4.45 10.39 -7.82
C PHE A 12 5.69 10.19 -8.67
N GLY A 13 6.01 11.16 -9.51
CA GLY A 13 7.23 11.14 -10.30
C GLY A 13 8.47 11.56 -9.49
N SER A 14 9.64 11.40 -10.07
CA SER A 14 10.91 11.79 -9.43
C SER A 14 11.00 13.30 -9.14
N GLU A 15 10.27 14.11 -9.88
CA GLU A 15 10.26 15.58 -9.69
C GLU A 15 9.54 15.99 -8.41
N GLU A 16 8.49 15.25 -8.00
CA GLU A 16 7.74 15.47 -6.76
C GLU A 16 8.60 15.19 -5.53
N PHE A 17 9.54 14.26 -5.61
CA PHE A 17 10.47 13.93 -4.52
C PHE A 17 11.73 14.81 -4.49
N ARG A 18 11.88 15.78 -5.41
CA ARG A 18 13.10 16.54 -5.54
C ARG A 18 13.31 17.59 -4.46
N THR A 19 12.23 18.21 -3.99
CA THR A 19 12.26 19.20 -2.92
C THR A 19 11.08 18.99 -1.97
N GLU A 20 11.25 19.42 -0.73
CA GLU A 20 10.20 19.39 0.29
C GLU A 20 8.92 20.07 -0.18
N SER A 21 9.02 21.25 -0.79
CA SER A 21 7.87 21.99 -1.29
C SER A 21 7.14 21.27 -2.44
N LYS A 22 7.86 20.65 -3.39
CA LYS A 22 7.24 19.88 -4.47
C LYS A 22 6.51 18.66 -3.93
N PHE A 23 7.13 17.92 -3.01
CA PHE A 23 6.53 16.78 -2.37
C PHE A 23 5.28 17.18 -1.59
N SER A 24 5.35 18.20 -0.74
CA SER A 24 4.24 18.68 0.06
C SER A 24 3.03 19.06 -0.79
N ARG A 25 3.25 19.68 -1.95
CA ARG A 25 2.17 20.04 -2.90
C ARG A 25 1.56 18.81 -3.57
N ALA A 26 2.40 17.91 -4.05
CA ALA A 26 1.92 16.68 -4.67
C ALA A 26 1.08 15.86 -3.66
N PHE A 27 1.58 15.75 -2.42
CA PHE A 27 0.88 15.09 -1.34
C PHE A 27 -0.46 15.77 -1.04
N ALA A 28 -0.50 17.09 -0.89
CA ALA A 28 -1.73 17.84 -0.64
C ALA A 28 -2.77 17.60 -1.74
N GLY A 29 -2.37 17.64 -3.00
CA GLY A 29 -3.26 17.38 -4.14
C GLY A 29 -3.81 15.95 -4.14
N ALA A 30 -2.95 14.96 -3.91
CA ALA A 30 -3.35 13.56 -3.84
C ALA A 30 -4.26 13.29 -2.64
N PHE A 31 -3.93 13.86 -1.48
CA PHE A 31 -4.72 13.76 -0.24
C PHE A 31 -6.14 14.27 -0.45
N VAL A 32 -6.30 15.49 -0.94
CA VAL A 32 -7.64 16.07 -1.16
C VAL A 32 -8.44 15.28 -2.18
N LYS A 33 -7.79 14.83 -3.27
CA LYS A 33 -8.43 14.00 -4.29
C LYS A 33 -8.93 12.67 -3.70
N SER A 34 -8.14 12.04 -2.84
CA SER A 34 -8.51 10.78 -2.19
C SER A 34 -9.61 11.00 -1.14
N PHE A 35 -9.49 12.01 -0.31
CA PHE A 35 -10.49 12.34 0.71
C PHE A 35 -11.88 12.56 0.11
N ARG A 36 -11.96 13.29 -1.01
CA ARG A 36 -13.21 13.55 -1.75
C ARG A 36 -13.81 12.34 -2.46
N ARG A 37 -13.05 11.25 -2.67
CA ARG A 37 -13.59 10.02 -3.29
C ARG A 37 -14.41 9.17 -2.34
N ASN A 38 -14.17 9.28 -1.06
CA ASN A 38 -14.96 8.64 0.00
C ASN A 38 -15.68 9.71 0.80
N PRO A 39 -16.69 10.38 0.21
CA PRO A 39 -17.46 11.34 0.94
C PRO A 39 -18.29 10.57 1.98
N GLY A 40 -17.74 10.41 3.17
CA GLY A 40 -18.61 10.44 4.33
C GLY A 40 -19.46 11.70 4.23
N GLU A 41 -20.46 11.89 5.04
CA GLU A 41 -21.21 13.16 5.10
C GLU A 41 -20.24 14.29 5.45
N SER A 42 -19.45 14.73 4.44
CA SER A 42 -18.44 15.77 4.62
C SER A 42 -19.15 17.07 4.88
N LYS A 43 -19.10 17.53 6.13
CA LYS A 43 -19.63 18.83 6.48
C LYS A 43 -18.83 19.94 5.79
N GLU A 44 -19.49 21.06 5.56
CA GLU A 44 -18.97 22.30 4.98
C GLU A 44 -17.62 22.71 5.58
N ASN A 45 -17.40 22.46 6.87
CA ASN A 45 -16.14 22.77 7.57
C ASN A 45 -14.93 21.97 7.04
N VAL A 46 -15.09 20.68 6.75
CA VAL A 46 -13.99 19.85 6.21
C VAL A 46 -13.67 20.29 4.79
N GLU A 47 -14.69 20.50 3.96
CA GLU A 47 -14.49 20.93 2.58
C GLU A 47 -13.77 22.30 2.52
N LYS A 48 -14.10 23.22 3.41
CA LYS A 48 -13.38 24.50 3.53
C LYS A 48 -11.91 24.29 3.83
N LYS A 49 -11.56 23.37 4.74
CA LYS A 49 -10.16 23.05 5.06
C LYS A 49 -9.42 22.37 3.92
N LEU A 50 -10.10 21.51 3.16
CA LEU A 50 -9.55 20.91 1.94
C LEU A 50 -9.27 21.96 0.85
N GLU A 51 -10.17 22.95 0.71
CA GLU A 51 -9.97 24.08 -0.22
C GLU A 51 -8.82 24.99 0.21
N GLU A 52 -8.69 25.30 1.51
CA GLU A 52 -7.55 26.03 2.07
C GLU A 52 -6.23 25.32 1.74
N LEU A 53 -6.13 24.01 2.01
CA LEU A 53 -4.96 23.19 1.70
C LEU A 53 -4.60 23.24 0.20
N LEU A 54 -5.61 23.07 -0.69
CA LEU A 54 -5.38 23.13 -2.14
C LEU A 54 -4.97 24.54 -2.59
N GLY A 55 -5.60 25.59 -2.04
CA GLY A 55 -5.30 26.97 -2.36
C GLY A 55 -3.84 27.29 -2.08
N GLU A 56 -3.36 27.00 -0.87
CA GLU A 56 -1.99 27.22 -0.46
C GLU A 56 -0.99 26.35 -1.25
N SER A 57 -1.32 25.07 -1.51
CA SER A 57 -0.47 24.19 -2.29
C SER A 57 -0.29 24.63 -3.74
N ARG A 58 -1.16 25.45 -4.31
CA ARG A 58 -1.07 25.98 -5.68
C ARG A 58 -0.17 27.22 -5.82
N VAL A 59 0.09 27.90 -4.72
CA VAL A 59 1.01 29.05 -4.71
C VAL A 59 2.43 28.52 -4.93
N LYS A 60 3.07 28.91 -6.04
CA LYS A 60 4.38 28.40 -6.45
C LYS A 60 5.53 29.12 -5.72
N THR A 61 5.51 29.12 -4.40
CA THR A 61 6.61 29.59 -3.55
C THR A 61 7.25 28.40 -2.83
N ASP A 62 8.49 28.48 -2.42
CA ASP A 62 9.15 27.39 -1.67
C ASP A 62 8.69 27.32 -0.21
N ASP A 63 7.72 28.16 0.18
CA ASP A 63 7.22 28.29 1.55
C ASP A 63 6.25 27.17 1.97
N PHE A 64 5.72 26.39 1.01
CA PHE A 64 4.85 25.28 1.32
C PHE A 64 5.65 24.04 1.74
N THR A 65 6.11 24.05 2.98
CA THR A 65 6.97 23.04 3.60
C THR A 65 6.17 21.85 4.17
N LEU A 66 6.88 20.81 4.61
CA LEU A 66 6.27 19.70 5.37
C LEU A 66 5.59 20.22 6.65
N MET A 67 6.17 21.20 7.32
CA MET A 67 5.58 21.78 8.52
C MET A 67 4.21 22.38 8.23
N VAL A 68 4.11 23.20 7.18
CA VAL A 68 2.82 23.79 6.75
C VAL A 68 1.83 22.71 6.32
N LEU A 69 2.29 21.71 5.56
CA LEU A 69 1.45 20.57 5.18
C LEU A 69 0.85 19.89 6.39
N PHE A 70 1.65 19.52 7.39
CA PHE A 70 1.19 18.80 8.57
C PHE A 70 0.28 19.64 9.47
N GLU A 71 0.48 20.95 9.55
CA GLU A 71 -0.45 21.87 10.20
C GLU A 71 -1.84 21.81 9.55
N LYS A 72 -1.91 21.91 8.22
CA LYS A 72 -3.18 21.81 7.48
C LYS A 72 -3.82 20.44 7.57
N LEU A 73 -3.05 19.37 7.55
CA LEU A 73 -3.57 18.01 7.75
C LEU A 73 -4.17 17.84 9.15
N SER A 74 -3.55 18.42 10.18
CA SER A 74 -4.08 18.44 11.54
C SER A 74 -5.42 19.22 11.60
N ASP A 75 -5.51 20.38 10.95
CA ASP A 75 -6.76 21.14 10.84
C ASP A 75 -7.89 20.33 10.20
N ILE A 76 -7.58 19.56 9.15
CA ILE A 76 -8.56 18.68 8.49
C ILE A 76 -8.97 17.55 9.43
N CYS A 77 -8.03 16.89 10.11
CA CYS A 77 -8.35 15.85 11.09
C CYS A 77 -9.21 16.38 12.24
N MET A 78 -9.00 17.63 12.67
CA MET A 78 -9.80 18.28 13.70
C MET A 78 -11.22 18.63 13.21
N ALA A 79 -11.36 19.00 11.93
CA ALA A 79 -12.65 19.33 11.34
C ALA A 79 -13.47 18.08 10.96
N ALA A 80 -12.81 16.94 10.79
CA ALA A 80 -13.45 15.68 10.41
C ALA A 80 -14.31 15.11 11.54
N GLU A 81 -15.51 14.60 11.21
CA GLU A 81 -16.40 13.97 12.19
C GLU A 81 -15.95 12.56 12.58
N LYS A 82 -15.32 11.87 11.64
CA LYS A 82 -14.79 10.54 11.82
C LYS A 82 -13.26 10.59 11.92
N PRO A 83 -12.65 9.73 12.73
CA PRO A 83 -11.20 9.64 12.75
C PRO A 83 -10.64 9.31 11.36
N VAL A 84 -9.61 10.03 10.94
CA VAL A 84 -9.01 9.88 9.62
C VAL A 84 -7.90 8.84 9.67
N VAL A 85 -7.94 7.87 8.75
CA VAL A 85 -6.88 6.87 8.54
C VAL A 85 -6.17 7.17 7.23
N LEU A 86 -4.85 7.33 7.30
CA LEU A 86 -4.00 7.51 6.13
C LEU A 86 -3.39 6.17 5.71
N MET A 87 -3.63 5.78 4.48
CA MET A 87 -3.01 4.60 3.86
C MET A 87 -2.14 5.04 2.69
N ILE A 88 -0.89 4.62 2.68
CA ILE A 88 0.05 4.92 1.60
C ILE A 88 0.56 3.61 1.04
N ASP A 89 0.25 3.36 -0.24
CA ASP A 89 0.73 2.20 -0.98
C ASP A 89 1.97 2.53 -1.79
N GLU A 90 2.73 1.50 -2.17
CA GLU A 90 3.94 1.59 -2.97
C GLU A 90 5.00 2.54 -2.37
N VAL A 91 5.14 2.51 -1.03
CA VAL A 91 6.14 3.37 -0.34
C VAL A 91 7.57 3.12 -0.78
N ASP A 92 7.83 1.97 -1.41
CA ASP A 92 9.15 1.62 -1.96
C ASP A 92 9.58 2.54 -3.10
N SER A 93 8.63 3.06 -3.87
CA SER A 93 8.91 4.03 -4.94
C SER A 93 9.52 5.33 -4.39
N ALA A 94 9.15 5.68 -3.16
CA ALA A 94 9.65 6.85 -2.43
C ALA A 94 10.90 6.57 -1.58
N ALA A 95 11.23 5.31 -1.37
CA ALA A 95 12.19 4.83 -0.36
C ALA A 95 13.62 5.38 -0.50
N ASN A 96 14.01 5.76 -1.71
CA ASN A 96 15.35 6.29 -2.02
C ASN A 96 15.42 7.83 -1.93
N ASN A 97 14.35 8.50 -1.49
CA ASN A 97 14.28 9.96 -1.46
C ASN A 97 14.38 10.48 -0.03
N GLN A 98 15.30 11.43 0.21
CA GLN A 98 15.47 12.04 1.52
C GLN A 98 14.20 12.74 1.99
N VAL A 99 13.49 13.43 1.11
CA VAL A 99 12.23 14.13 1.42
C VAL A 99 11.16 13.18 1.97
N PHE A 100 11.11 11.95 1.47
CA PHE A 100 10.20 10.94 2.03
C PHE A 100 10.60 10.55 3.47
N LEU A 101 11.88 10.39 3.75
CA LEU A 101 12.35 10.13 5.11
C LEU A 101 12.04 11.29 6.06
N ASP A 102 12.18 12.53 5.56
CA ASP A 102 11.86 13.73 6.31
C ASP A 102 10.35 13.85 6.58
N PHE A 103 9.50 13.43 5.63
CA PHE A 103 8.05 13.33 5.79
C PHE A 103 7.64 12.31 6.87
N LEU A 104 8.35 11.21 6.96
CA LEU A 104 8.04 10.18 7.95
C LEU A 104 8.29 10.65 9.40
N ALA A 105 9.20 11.59 9.62
CA ALA A 105 9.54 12.07 10.96
C ALA A 105 8.37 12.82 11.65
N PRO A 106 7.71 13.82 11.02
CA PRO A 106 6.52 14.45 11.59
C PRO A 106 5.33 13.49 11.72
N LEU A 107 5.12 12.53 10.81
CA LEU A 107 4.09 11.50 11.00
C LEU A 107 4.26 10.75 12.32
N ARG A 108 5.51 10.39 12.65
CA ARG A 108 5.83 9.74 13.91
C ARG A 108 5.60 10.66 15.10
N ALA A 109 6.05 11.92 15.03
CA ALA A 109 5.90 12.88 16.11
C ALA A 109 4.41 13.06 16.44
N GLN A 110 3.59 13.31 15.45
CA GLN A 110 2.15 13.49 15.60
C GLN A 110 1.45 12.24 16.16
N SER A 111 1.86 11.04 15.74
CA SER A 111 1.29 9.79 16.29
C SER A 111 1.50 9.64 17.80
N ARG A 112 2.57 10.23 18.36
CA ARG A 112 2.82 10.26 19.82
C ARG A 112 2.00 11.30 20.55
N GLU A 113 1.65 12.37 19.86
CA GLU A 113 0.94 13.52 20.41
C GLU A 113 -0.56 13.46 20.14
N ARG A 114 -1.08 12.38 19.56
CA ARG A 114 -2.48 12.24 19.15
C ARG A 114 -3.49 12.44 20.30
N ASP A 115 -3.07 12.22 21.55
CA ASP A 115 -3.92 12.45 22.71
C ASP A 115 -4.07 13.95 23.04
N PHE A 116 -3.19 14.79 22.48
CA PHE A 116 -3.15 16.23 22.73
C PHE A 116 -3.43 17.07 21.48
N GLN A 117 -3.21 16.52 20.30
CA GLN A 117 -3.36 17.21 19.03
C GLN A 117 -4.11 16.34 18.02
N ALA A 118 -5.05 16.94 17.28
CA ALA A 118 -5.74 16.24 16.21
C ALA A 118 -4.77 15.80 15.11
N THR A 119 -4.79 14.53 14.79
CA THR A 119 -3.93 13.90 13.78
C THR A 119 -4.60 12.65 13.25
N PHE A 120 -3.92 11.93 12.35
CA PHE A 120 -4.39 10.64 11.86
C PHE A 120 -4.59 9.63 12.99
N GLN A 121 -5.73 8.96 13.00
CA GLN A 121 -6.01 7.85 13.91
C GLN A 121 -5.00 6.71 13.72
N SER A 122 -4.67 6.43 12.47
CA SER A 122 -3.67 5.44 12.09
C SER A 122 -3.03 5.82 10.76
N VAL A 123 -1.77 5.42 10.59
CA VAL A 123 -1.06 5.49 9.32
C VAL A 123 -0.63 4.09 8.94
N ILE A 124 -1.06 3.62 7.77
CA ILE A 124 -0.71 2.31 7.21
C ILE A 124 0.19 2.54 6.01
N LEU A 125 1.36 1.93 6.03
CA LEU A 125 2.33 2.02 4.96
C LEU A 125 2.48 0.63 4.35
N ALA A 126 2.20 0.50 3.05
CA ALA A 126 2.32 -0.74 2.30
C ALA A 126 3.47 -0.63 1.28
N GLY A 127 4.24 -1.69 1.16
CA GLY A 127 5.37 -1.79 0.25
C GLY A 127 6.08 -3.13 0.39
N VAL A 128 7.00 -3.42 -0.51
CA VAL A 128 7.73 -4.69 -0.57
C VAL A 128 8.84 -4.78 0.49
N TYR A 129 9.42 -3.63 0.86
CA TYR A 129 10.55 -3.60 1.79
C TYR A 129 10.16 -3.08 3.17
N ASP A 130 10.76 -3.68 4.20
CA ASP A 130 10.61 -3.17 5.56
C ASP A 130 11.19 -1.74 5.67
N ILE A 131 10.31 -0.80 6.03
CA ILE A 131 10.65 0.62 6.22
C ILE A 131 11.76 0.80 7.26
N LYS A 132 11.87 -0.12 8.24
CA LYS A 132 12.95 -0.12 9.23
C LYS A 132 14.34 -0.22 8.58
N ASN A 133 14.42 -0.80 7.38
CA ASN A 133 15.66 -1.02 6.64
C ASN A 133 15.95 0.04 5.56
N LEU A 134 15.02 0.96 5.26
CA LEU A 134 15.19 1.97 4.20
C LEU A 134 16.39 2.88 4.42
N ARG A 135 16.61 3.37 5.64
CA ARG A 135 17.77 4.21 5.98
C ARG A 135 19.11 3.54 5.77
N ARG A 136 19.18 2.22 5.97
CA ARG A 136 20.42 1.46 5.78
C ARG A 136 20.95 1.51 4.36
N LYS A 137 20.06 1.65 3.37
CA LYS A 137 20.43 1.75 1.95
C LYS A 137 20.90 3.17 1.59
N LEU A 138 20.34 4.20 2.22
CA LEU A 138 20.64 5.61 1.89
C LEU A 138 21.91 6.14 2.58
N ARG A 139 22.25 5.66 3.77
CA ARG A 139 23.40 6.11 4.56
C ARG A 139 24.07 4.94 5.29
N PRO A 140 24.84 4.10 4.58
CA PRO A 140 25.51 2.94 5.20
C PRO A 140 26.45 3.30 6.33
N ASP A 141 27.09 4.47 6.29
CA ASP A 141 28.11 4.90 7.25
C ASP A 141 27.52 5.47 8.56
N GLU A 142 26.24 5.86 8.58
CA GLU A 142 25.58 6.40 9.78
C GLU A 142 24.80 5.35 10.58
N ALA A 143 24.92 4.06 10.21
CA ALA A 143 24.11 2.95 10.76
C ALA A 143 24.28 2.73 12.28
N HIS A 144 25.27 3.35 12.92
CA HIS A 144 25.59 3.11 14.33
C HIS A 144 25.05 4.15 15.33
N GLN A 145 24.47 5.27 14.90
CA GLN A 145 24.16 6.38 15.81
C GLN A 145 22.70 6.78 15.96
N TYR A 146 21.77 6.26 15.15
CA TYR A 146 20.36 6.69 15.27
C TYR A 146 19.39 5.51 15.28
N ASN A 147 18.59 5.44 16.34
CA ASN A 147 17.40 4.60 16.38
C ASN A 147 16.52 4.91 15.16
N SER A 148 16.14 3.87 14.40
CA SER A 148 15.20 4.01 13.30
C SER A 148 13.98 4.81 13.79
N PRO A 149 13.51 5.84 13.05
CA PRO A 149 12.30 6.56 13.42
C PRO A 149 11.06 5.66 13.53
N TRP A 150 11.15 4.41 13.08
CA TRP A 150 10.08 3.44 12.97
C TRP A 150 10.08 2.33 14.01
N ASN A 151 10.83 2.49 15.11
CA ASN A 151 10.75 1.55 16.24
C ASN A 151 9.35 1.47 16.88
N ILE A 152 8.43 2.36 16.50
CA ILE A 152 7.04 2.37 16.95
C ILE A 152 6.07 1.74 15.96
N ALA A 153 6.53 1.38 14.76
CA ALA A 153 5.67 0.71 13.79
C ALA A 153 5.32 -0.68 14.31
N ALA A 154 4.02 -0.94 14.44
CA ALA A 154 3.52 -2.29 14.67
C ALA A 154 3.61 -3.08 13.37
N ASP A 155 4.12 -4.30 13.45
CA ASP A 155 4.09 -5.20 12.31
C ASP A 155 2.64 -5.63 12.06
N PHE A 156 2.19 -5.48 10.82
CA PHE A 156 0.88 -5.94 10.40
C PHE A 156 0.99 -7.45 10.10
N LYS A 157 0.76 -8.26 11.12
CA LYS A 157 0.87 -9.72 11.02
C LYS A 157 -0.44 -10.31 10.50
N VAL A 158 -0.72 -10.10 9.22
CA VAL A 158 -1.79 -10.80 8.51
C VAL A 158 -1.13 -11.79 7.58
N ASP A 159 -1.47 -13.07 7.73
CA ASP A 159 -1.11 -14.07 6.76
C ASP A 159 -2.01 -13.88 5.53
N MET A 160 -1.38 -13.54 4.41
CA MET A 160 -2.05 -13.34 3.12
C MET A 160 -1.95 -14.57 2.23
N SER A 161 -1.38 -15.66 2.75
CA SER A 161 -1.27 -16.91 2.01
C SER A 161 -2.64 -17.56 1.86
N PHE A 162 -2.90 -18.15 0.70
CA PHE A 162 -4.07 -18.99 0.48
C PHE A 162 -3.92 -20.29 1.24
N SER A 163 -4.95 -20.67 1.97
CA SER A 163 -5.08 -22.02 2.48
C SER A 163 -5.35 -23.01 1.33
N LYS A 164 -5.20 -24.31 1.61
CA LYS A 164 -5.60 -25.35 0.65
C LYS A 164 -7.06 -25.18 0.22
N GLU A 165 -7.95 -24.88 1.18
CA GLU A 165 -9.37 -24.67 0.96
C GLU A 165 -9.66 -23.46 0.05
N ASP A 166 -8.88 -22.37 0.19
CA ASP A 166 -9.01 -21.20 -0.68
C ASP A 166 -8.61 -21.56 -2.11
N ILE A 167 -7.50 -22.29 -2.27
CA ILE A 167 -7.03 -22.77 -3.59
C ILE A 167 -8.05 -23.72 -4.20
N GLU A 168 -8.62 -24.66 -3.42
CA GLU A 168 -9.71 -25.53 -3.89
C GLU A 168 -10.92 -24.73 -4.37
N GLY A 169 -11.32 -23.70 -3.62
CA GLY A 169 -12.42 -22.81 -4.01
C GLY A 169 -12.18 -22.19 -5.38
N MET A 170 -11.01 -21.61 -5.58
CA MET A 170 -10.58 -21.00 -6.85
C MET A 170 -10.54 -22.03 -8.00
N LEU A 171 -9.99 -23.22 -7.76
CA LEU A 171 -9.92 -24.27 -8.77
C LEU A 171 -11.30 -24.85 -9.11
N ARG A 172 -12.25 -24.92 -8.17
CA ARG A 172 -13.62 -25.34 -8.44
C ARG A 172 -14.35 -24.36 -9.37
N GLU A 173 -14.17 -23.06 -9.19
CA GLU A 173 -14.71 -22.05 -10.12
C GLU A 173 -14.12 -22.24 -11.51
N TYR A 174 -12.80 -22.40 -11.61
CA TYR A 174 -12.12 -22.67 -12.88
C TYR A 174 -12.63 -23.97 -13.55
N GLU A 175 -12.82 -25.04 -12.78
CA GLU A 175 -13.35 -26.32 -13.31
C GLU A 175 -14.77 -26.20 -13.82
N GLN A 176 -15.63 -25.38 -13.19
CA GLN A 176 -16.99 -25.12 -13.67
C GLN A 176 -16.98 -24.40 -15.04
N ASP A 177 -16.03 -23.49 -15.24
CA ASP A 177 -15.95 -22.70 -16.48
C ASP A 177 -15.33 -23.50 -17.64
N TYR A 178 -14.35 -24.36 -17.36
CA TYR A 178 -13.51 -24.96 -18.41
C TYR A 178 -13.63 -26.49 -18.51
N GLY A 179 -14.15 -27.19 -17.52
CA GLY A 179 -14.41 -28.64 -17.55
C GLY A 179 -13.16 -29.47 -17.85
N THR A 180 -12.08 -29.21 -17.13
CA THR A 180 -10.79 -29.88 -17.32
C THR A 180 -10.82 -31.34 -16.87
N GLY A 181 -11.69 -31.68 -15.89
CA GLY A 181 -11.74 -33.00 -15.23
C GLY A 181 -10.63 -33.19 -14.22
N MET A 182 -10.02 -32.08 -13.71
CA MET A 182 -8.97 -32.17 -12.70
C MET A 182 -9.49 -32.74 -11.36
N ASP A 183 -8.63 -33.42 -10.64
CA ASP A 183 -8.82 -33.64 -9.22
C ASP A 183 -8.46 -32.35 -8.46
N VAL A 184 -9.50 -31.60 -8.07
CA VAL A 184 -9.33 -30.27 -7.43
C VAL A 184 -8.58 -30.39 -6.11
N GLU A 185 -8.83 -31.44 -5.32
CA GLU A 185 -8.18 -31.61 -4.02
C GLU A 185 -6.69 -31.94 -4.19
N GLU A 186 -6.33 -32.80 -5.15
CA GLU A 186 -4.95 -33.13 -5.46
C GLU A 186 -4.19 -31.91 -6.00
N MET A 187 -4.78 -31.20 -6.95
CA MET A 187 -4.17 -30.01 -7.55
C MET A 187 -3.97 -28.88 -6.54
N ALA A 188 -4.94 -28.64 -5.68
CA ALA A 188 -4.80 -27.65 -4.60
C ALA A 188 -3.69 -28.03 -3.62
N GLY A 189 -3.57 -29.30 -3.25
CA GLY A 189 -2.49 -29.77 -2.41
C GLY A 189 -1.12 -29.63 -3.05
N LEU A 190 -0.99 -29.87 -4.36
CA LEU A 190 0.25 -29.63 -5.10
C LEU A 190 0.61 -28.13 -5.10
N LEU A 191 -0.33 -27.29 -5.46
CA LEU A 191 -0.12 -25.83 -5.48
C LEU A 191 0.30 -25.31 -4.11
N GLU A 192 -0.40 -25.69 -3.04
CA GLU A 192 -0.05 -25.30 -1.68
C GLU A 192 1.36 -25.76 -1.31
N ASN A 193 1.70 -27.04 -1.55
CA ASN A 193 3.01 -27.58 -1.21
C ASN A 193 4.19 -26.86 -1.89
N TYR A 194 4.03 -26.44 -3.16
CA TYR A 194 5.08 -25.76 -3.91
C TYR A 194 5.13 -24.25 -3.69
N THR A 195 4.03 -23.65 -3.27
CA THR A 195 3.93 -22.19 -3.15
C THR A 195 3.80 -21.71 -1.72
N SER A 196 3.55 -22.60 -0.76
CA SER A 196 3.13 -22.26 0.61
C SER A 196 1.94 -21.29 0.62
N GLY A 197 1.04 -21.42 -0.37
CA GLY A 197 -0.12 -20.57 -0.53
C GLY A 197 0.17 -19.14 -1.00
N TYR A 198 1.43 -18.80 -1.38
CA TYR A 198 1.74 -17.43 -1.80
C TYR A 198 0.96 -17.06 -3.07
N PRO A 199 0.03 -16.07 -3.01
CA PRO A 199 -0.97 -15.82 -4.05
C PRO A 199 -0.41 -15.65 -5.45
N PHE A 200 0.70 -14.89 -5.59
CA PHE A 200 1.36 -14.70 -6.87
C PHE A 200 1.88 -16.00 -7.47
N LEU A 201 2.51 -16.86 -6.64
CA LEU A 201 3.05 -18.15 -7.12
C LEU A 201 1.93 -19.12 -7.49
N VAL A 202 0.86 -19.16 -6.70
CA VAL A 202 -0.33 -19.97 -7.01
C VAL A 202 -0.88 -19.57 -8.38
N SER A 203 -1.16 -18.27 -8.58
CA SER A 203 -1.67 -17.75 -9.84
C SER A 203 -0.71 -18.02 -11.00
N ARG A 204 0.60 -17.84 -10.78
CA ARG A 204 1.62 -18.04 -11.82
C ARG A 204 1.73 -19.50 -12.23
N LEU A 205 1.69 -20.44 -11.30
CA LEU A 205 1.71 -21.87 -11.63
C LEU A 205 0.43 -22.26 -12.40
N CYS A 206 -0.75 -21.83 -11.97
CA CYS A 206 -1.99 -22.05 -12.71
C CYS A 206 -1.89 -21.51 -14.16
N GLN A 207 -1.35 -20.30 -14.33
CA GLN A 207 -1.12 -19.71 -15.65
C GLN A 207 -0.16 -20.55 -16.49
N LEU A 208 0.94 -21.04 -15.92
CA LEU A 208 1.91 -21.88 -16.64
C LEU A 208 1.29 -23.21 -17.08
N ILE A 209 0.49 -23.85 -16.23
CA ILE A 209 -0.23 -25.07 -16.59
C ILE A 209 -1.15 -24.80 -17.78
N GLU A 210 -1.93 -23.73 -17.73
CA GLU A 210 -2.91 -23.40 -18.77
C GLU A 210 -2.25 -22.94 -20.08
N GLU A 211 -1.25 -22.06 -20.01
CA GLU A 211 -0.71 -21.40 -21.19
C GLU A 211 0.45 -22.16 -21.83
N GLU A 212 1.25 -22.89 -21.05
CA GLU A 212 2.45 -23.55 -21.56
C GLU A 212 2.31 -25.07 -21.57
N VAL A 213 1.92 -25.70 -20.44
CA VAL A 213 1.86 -27.16 -20.38
C VAL A 213 0.76 -27.70 -21.29
N SER A 214 -0.42 -27.10 -21.29
CA SER A 214 -1.55 -27.51 -22.12
C SER A 214 -1.27 -27.48 -23.62
N LYS A 215 -0.29 -26.68 -24.05
CA LYS A 215 0.09 -26.49 -25.46
C LYS A 215 1.32 -27.34 -25.86
N LYS A 216 1.96 -28.03 -24.93
CA LYS A 216 3.09 -28.93 -25.26
C LYS A 216 2.60 -30.15 -26.04
N ALA A 217 3.44 -30.67 -26.90
CA ALA A 217 3.17 -31.91 -27.65
C ALA A 217 2.91 -33.08 -26.67
N GLY A 218 1.78 -33.74 -26.86
CA GLY A 218 1.34 -34.84 -26.00
C GLY A 218 0.45 -34.41 -24.82
N TYR A 219 0.27 -33.11 -24.60
CA TYR A 219 -0.63 -32.58 -23.57
C TYR A 219 -1.87 -31.94 -24.22
N SER A 220 -2.91 -31.90 -23.43
CA SER A 220 -4.15 -31.15 -23.68
C SER A 220 -4.50 -30.41 -22.40
N ARG A 221 -5.48 -29.51 -22.40
CA ARG A 221 -5.95 -28.87 -21.17
C ARG A 221 -6.29 -29.90 -20.10
N LYS A 222 -6.95 -31.02 -20.45
CA LYS A 222 -7.32 -32.06 -19.48
C LYS A 222 -6.14 -32.79 -18.89
N THR A 223 -5.10 -33.07 -19.65
CA THR A 223 -3.91 -33.77 -19.17
C THR A 223 -2.89 -32.84 -18.52
N ALA A 224 -2.95 -31.54 -18.81
CA ALA A 224 -2.12 -30.54 -18.14
C ALA A 224 -2.54 -30.33 -16.67
N TRP A 225 -3.85 -30.42 -16.39
CA TRP A 225 -4.39 -30.29 -15.04
C TRP A 225 -4.44 -31.64 -14.31
N THR A 226 -3.35 -32.35 -14.34
CA THR A 226 -3.11 -33.61 -13.62
C THR A 226 -1.76 -33.54 -12.93
N ARG A 227 -1.52 -34.48 -12.02
CA ARG A 227 -0.21 -34.60 -11.33
C ARG A 227 0.98 -34.72 -12.29
N GLU A 228 0.79 -35.35 -13.45
CA GLU A 228 1.85 -35.51 -14.46
C GLU A 228 2.10 -34.21 -15.24
N GLY A 229 1.07 -33.39 -15.39
CA GLY A 229 1.19 -32.09 -16.06
C GLY A 229 1.72 -31.00 -15.15
N PHE A 230 1.56 -31.15 -13.83
CA PHE A 230 2.09 -30.23 -12.83
C PHE A 230 3.61 -30.39 -12.67
#